data_12ccf4cb37c87fe2630f847809c733e2
#
_entry.id   12ccf4cb37c87fe2630f847809c733e2
#
_cell.length_a   1.000
_cell.length_b   1.000
_cell.length_c   1.000
_cell.angle_alpha   90.00
_cell.angle_beta   90.00
_cell.angle_gamma   90.00
#
_symmetry.space_group_name_H-M   'P 1'
#
loop_
_entity.id
_entity.type
_entity.pdbx_description
1 polymer ?
#
loop_
_entity_poly.entity_id
_entity_poly.type
_entity_poly.pdbx_seq_one_letter_code
_entity_poly.pdbx_strand_id
1 'polypeptide(L)'
;MYNRKVMAVPKICAYAVITVCILGIIIGSFFDYNINVALANKTDIGAFFATYGSYFSYCLYPAAGMCIYKGLVKKGNSYRMMARCIMVITYFMAVYYSNNYNGSKVRELFGYTAGESSPFLSIISWGFWVILYAWVPFVCYRIFDDSDPDKLIMTGAAILVAGIVSDNVNLWLKQVASRPRYKYLITLDDPMSEFRNWWQMVPNLAGANDNFKSWPSGNMTIASMMFSLPLLSDVLKNRSEKKNIVCFVIASCFVIIYGYNRIHMTNHFLSDVCFGTLITYFIFLSVSAAFIKTTE
;
A
#
# COMPACT_ATOMS: atom_id res chain seq x y z
N MET A 1 -13.84 19.13 25.40
CA MET A 1 -12.57 18.70 24.79
C MET A 1 -12.79 18.35 23.33
N TYR A 2 -12.28 19.15 22.43
CA TYR A 2 -12.46 18.99 20.99
C TYR A 2 -11.70 17.72 20.52
N ASN A 3 -12.40 16.61 20.37
CA ASN A 3 -11.84 15.35 19.85
C ASN A 3 -11.71 15.49 18.32
N ARG A 4 -10.70 16.24 17.86
CA ARG A 4 -10.46 16.40 16.43
C ARG A 4 -10.04 15.05 15.85
N LYS A 5 -10.92 14.45 15.05
CA LYS A 5 -10.64 13.23 14.32
C LYS A 5 -9.64 13.52 13.18
N VAL A 6 -8.82 12.55 12.89
CA VAL A 6 -7.91 12.55 11.74
C VAL A 6 -8.13 11.25 11.00
N MET A 7 -8.42 11.29 9.70
CA MET A 7 -8.79 10.11 8.91
C MET A 7 -9.91 9.27 9.54
N ALA A 8 -10.95 9.93 10.05
CA ALA A 8 -12.11 9.32 10.72
C ALA A 8 -11.80 8.53 12.02
N VAL A 9 -10.59 8.62 12.57
CA VAL A 9 -10.17 8.01 13.84
C VAL A 9 -9.66 9.06 14.83
N PRO A 10 -9.61 8.75 16.15
CA PRO A 10 -9.01 9.63 17.14
C PRO A 10 -7.53 9.93 16.81
N LYS A 11 -7.06 11.14 17.10
CA LYS A 11 -5.67 11.56 16.85
C LYS A 11 -4.63 10.64 17.48
N ILE A 12 -4.96 10.00 18.60
CA ILE A 12 -4.07 9.06 19.28
C ILE A 12 -3.68 7.89 18.35
N CYS A 13 -4.58 7.45 17.48
CA CYS A 13 -4.29 6.41 16.49
C CYS A 13 -3.23 6.87 15.48
N ALA A 14 -3.33 8.12 15.04
CA ALA A 14 -2.32 8.69 14.14
C ALA A 14 -0.95 8.81 14.81
N TYR A 15 -0.92 9.29 16.04
CA TYR A 15 0.33 9.38 16.80
C TYR A 15 0.94 8.01 17.06
N ALA A 16 0.14 6.97 17.33
CA ALA A 16 0.62 5.61 17.53
C ALA A 16 1.37 5.09 16.29
N VAL A 17 0.81 5.23 15.09
CA VAL A 17 1.50 4.81 13.84
C VAL A 17 2.81 5.56 13.66
N ILE A 18 2.80 6.89 13.82
CA ILE A 18 3.98 7.71 13.66
C ILE A 18 5.06 7.32 14.68
N THR A 19 4.69 7.16 15.95
CA THR A 19 5.63 6.79 17.02
C THR A 19 6.24 5.42 16.76
N VAL A 20 5.44 4.40 16.41
CA VAL A 20 5.94 3.06 16.10
C VAL A 20 6.91 3.08 14.92
N CYS A 21 6.57 3.81 13.86
CA CYS A 21 7.47 3.92 12.71
C CYS A 21 8.77 4.65 13.05
N ILE A 22 8.72 5.75 13.82
CA ILE A 22 9.93 6.47 14.25
C ILE A 22 10.81 5.58 15.13
N LEU A 23 10.23 4.88 16.11
CA LEU A 23 10.97 3.93 16.94
C LEU A 23 11.61 2.83 16.09
N GLY A 24 10.86 2.27 15.13
CA GLY A 24 11.38 1.27 14.20
C GLY A 24 12.53 1.80 13.34
N ILE A 25 12.47 3.06 12.88
CA ILE A 25 13.56 3.72 12.16
C ILE A 25 14.80 3.88 13.06
N ILE A 26 14.61 4.33 14.30
CA ILE A 26 15.72 4.48 15.26
C ILE A 26 16.38 3.12 15.54
N ILE A 27 15.58 2.09 15.84
CA ILE A 27 16.10 0.74 16.07
C ILE A 27 16.80 0.21 14.80
N GLY A 28 16.19 0.35 13.63
CA GLY A 28 16.77 -0.06 12.35
C GLY A 28 18.08 0.66 12.03
N SER A 29 18.22 1.93 12.44
CA SER A 29 19.45 2.69 12.26
C SER A 29 20.68 2.03 12.87
N PHE A 30 20.50 1.28 13.95
CA PHE A 30 21.60 0.60 14.63
C PHE A 30 21.64 -0.91 14.38
N PHE A 31 20.49 -1.52 14.09
CA PHE A 31 20.36 -2.98 14.12
C PHE A 31 19.77 -3.60 12.85
N ASP A 32 19.56 -2.86 11.76
CA ASP A 32 18.93 -3.36 10.53
C ASP A 32 19.55 -4.68 10.04
N TYR A 33 20.88 -4.73 9.94
CA TYR A 33 21.57 -5.93 9.50
C TYR A 33 21.37 -7.10 10.47
N ASN A 34 21.56 -6.89 11.75
CA ASN A 34 21.43 -7.90 12.80
C ASN A 34 20.01 -8.46 12.89
N ILE A 35 19.01 -7.59 12.76
CA ILE A 35 17.59 -7.99 12.71
C ILE A 35 17.34 -8.93 11.53
N ASN A 36 17.86 -8.60 10.36
CA ASN A 36 17.72 -9.48 9.20
C ASN A 36 18.44 -10.82 9.38
N VAL A 37 19.65 -10.82 9.95
CA VAL A 37 20.35 -12.07 10.31
C VAL A 37 19.53 -12.95 11.23
N ALA A 38 18.89 -12.34 12.24
CA ALA A 38 18.10 -13.09 13.24
C ALA A 38 16.75 -13.58 12.70
N LEU A 39 16.11 -12.81 11.81
CA LEU A 39 14.73 -13.07 11.36
C LEU A 39 14.62 -13.69 9.98
N ALA A 40 15.70 -13.69 9.17
CA ALA A 40 15.67 -14.21 7.82
C ALA A 40 15.38 -15.72 7.79
N ASN A 41 14.23 -16.09 7.27
CA ASN A 41 13.84 -17.48 7.09
C ASN A 41 12.79 -17.59 5.97
N LYS A 42 13.19 -18.05 4.79
CA LYS A 42 12.29 -18.19 3.66
C LYS A 42 11.38 -19.41 3.85
N THR A 43 10.08 -19.16 3.96
CA THR A 43 9.06 -20.19 4.05
C THR A 43 8.07 -20.08 2.88
N ASP A 44 7.41 -21.18 2.51
CA ASP A 44 6.41 -21.19 1.42
C ASP A 44 5.22 -20.26 1.74
N ILE A 45 4.75 -20.26 2.98
CA ILE A 45 3.69 -19.36 3.43
C ILE A 45 4.17 -17.90 3.34
N GLY A 46 5.41 -17.64 3.76
CA GLY A 46 6.04 -16.33 3.64
C GLY A 46 6.16 -15.88 2.19
N ALA A 47 6.56 -16.78 1.29
CA ALA A 47 6.66 -16.52 -0.15
C ALA A 47 5.30 -16.22 -0.78
N PHE A 48 4.26 -16.99 -0.46
CA PHE A 48 2.89 -16.72 -0.89
C PHE A 48 2.41 -15.34 -0.44
N PHE A 49 2.58 -15.02 0.84
CA PHE A 49 2.17 -13.74 1.40
C PHE A 49 3.00 -12.56 0.83
N ALA A 50 4.30 -12.76 0.57
CA ALA A 50 5.14 -11.79 -0.10
C ALA A 50 4.71 -11.54 -1.55
N THR A 51 4.16 -12.57 -2.21
CA THR A 51 3.71 -12.51 -3.60
C THR A 51 2.36 -11.80 -3.75
N TYR A 52 1.42 -12.06 -2.86
CA TYR A 52 0.05 -11.58 -3.01
C TYR A 52 -0.34 -10.48 -2.01
N GLY A 53 0.24 -10.48 -0.80
CA GLY A 53 -0.25 -9.75 0.36
C GLY A 53 -0.47 -8.25 0.14
N SER A 54 0.54 -7.48 -0.29
CA SER A 54 0.38 -6.03 -0.46
C SER A 54 -0.60 -5.65 -1.56
N TYR A 55 -0.70 -6.47 -2.60
CA TYR A 55 -1.51 -6.13 -3.77
C TYR A 55 -3.02 -6.18 -3.50
N PHE A 56 -3.46 -6.90 -2.46
CA PHE A 56 -4.84 -6.80 -1.98
C PHE A 56 -5.24 -5.37 -1.62
N SER A 57 -4.29 -4.52 -1.22
CA SER A 57 -4.56 -3.11 -0.93
C SER A 57 -5.03 -2.31 -2.14
N TYR A 58 -4.74 -2.75 -3.36
CA TYR A 58 -5.26 -2.11 -4.56
C TYR A 58 -6.79 -2.27 -4.73
N CYS A 59 -7.47 -3.12 -3.94
CA CYS A 59 -8.93 -3.14 -3.85
C CYS A 59 -9.52 -1.77 -3.43
N LEU A 60 -8.70 -0.94 -2.79
CA LEU A 60 -9.08 0.42 -2.40
C LEU A 60 -9.31 1.34 -3.62
N TYR A 61 -8.67 1.09 -4.77
CA TYR A 61 -8.91 1.88 -5.98
C TYR A 61 -10.32 1.70 -6.55
N PRO A 62 -10.81 0.48 -6.84
CA PRO A 62 -12.20 0.32 -7.27
C PRO A 62 -13.21 0.70 -6.18
N ALA A 63 -12.87 0.57 -4.87
CA ALA A 63 -13.72 1.08 -3.79
C ALA A 63 -13.82 2.62 -3.83
N ALA A 64 -12.69 3.31 -4.00
CA ALA A 64 -12.63 4.76 -4.16
C ALA A 64 -13.36 5.23 -5.44
N GLY A 65 -13.17 4.51 -6.55
CA GLY A 65 -13.91 4.74 -7.79
C GLY A 65 -15.42 4.63 -7.60
N MET A 66 -15.88 3.67 -6.82
CA MET A 66 -17.30 3.52 -6.48
C MET A 66 -17.83 4.63 -5.56
N CYS A 67 -17.01 5.14 -4.63
CA CYS A 67 -17.36 6.34 -3.86
C CYS A 67 -17.63 7.52 -4.81
N ILE A 68 -16.70 7.80 -5.72
CA ILE A 68 -16.84 8.90 -6.69
C ILE A 68 -18.04 8.65 -7.61
N TYR A 69 -18.21 7.42 -8.10
CA TYR A 69 -19.35 7.06 -8.94
C TYR A 69 -20.68 7.39 -8.28
N LYS A 70 -20.92 6.89 -7.06
CA LYS A 70 -22.18 7.12 -6.36
C LYS A 70 -22.40 8.60 -6.07
N GLY A 71 -21.38 9.32 -5.62
CA GLY A 71 -21.48 10.75 -5.36
C GLY A 71 -21.82 11.56 -6.61
N LEU A 72 -21.14 11.32 -7.73
CA LEU A 72 -21.40 12.02 -9.00
C LEU A 72 -22.77 11.71 -9.58
N VAL A 73 -23.19 10.45 -9.58
CA VAL A 73 -24.53 10.06 -10.08
C VAL A 73 -25.62 10.70 -9.25
N LYS A 74 -25.44 10.85 -7.96
CA LYS A 74 -26.40 11.53 -7.06
C LYS A 74 -26.48 13.03 -7.32
N LYS A 75 -25.38 13.67 -7.75
CA LYS A 75 -25.36 15.10 -8.12
C LYS A 75 -26.12 15.42 -9.40
N GLY A 76 -26.25 14.46 -10.33
CA GLY A 76 -27.04 14.66 -11.53
C GLY A 76 -26.68 13.73 -12.70
N ASN A 77 -27.62 13.60 -13.63
CA ASN A 77 -27.48 12.72 -14.79
C ASN A 77 -26.33 13.14 -15.73
N SER A 78 -26.00 14.43 -15.78
CA SER A 78 -24.88 14.98 -16.60
C SER A 78 -23.53 14.40 -16.21
N TYR A 79 -23.36 13.99 -14.95
CA TYR A 79 -22.09 13.41 -14.46
C TYR A 79 -21.99 11.89 -14.65
N ARG A 80 -23.07 11.24 -15.09
CA ARG A 80 -23.16 9.76 -15.12
C ARG A 80 -22.10 9.11 -16.01
N MET A 81 -21.80 9.71 -17.17
CA MET A 81 -20.75 9.18 -18.06
C MET A 81 -19.36 9.29 -17.43
N MET A 82 -19.03 10.47 -16.91
CA MET A 82 -17.76 10.71 -16.19
C MET A 82 -17.60 9.76 -15.01
N ALA A 83 -18.65 9.56 -14.23
CA ALA A 83 -18.66 8.64 -13.09
C ALA A 83 -18.34 7.18 -13.52
N ARG A 84 -18.93 6.72 -14.62
CA ARG A 84 -18.63 5.39 -15.18
C ARG A 84 -17.18 5.28 -15.64
N CYS A 85 -16.67 6.29 -16.33
CA CYS A 85 -15.26 6.30 -16.76
C CYS A 85 -14.30 6.21 -15.57
N ILE A 86 -14.53 6.99 -14.52
CA ILE A 86 -13.69 6.96 -13.31
C ILE A 86 -13.74 5.57 -12.65
N MET A 87 -14.92 4.99 -12.50
CA MET A 87 -15.07 3.65 -11.91
C MET A 87 -14.31 2.58 -12.73
N VAL A 88 -14.43 2.62 -14.07
CA VAL A 88 -13.74 1.68 -14.96
C VAL A 88 -12.22 1.89 -14.90
N ILE A 89 -11.77 3.13 -14.95
CA ILE A 89 -10.34 3.46 -14.87
C ILE A 89 -9.74 2.95 -13.55
N THR A 90 -10.37 3.23 -12.42
CA THR A 90 -9.86 2.81 -11.10
C THR A 90 -9.86 1.29 -10.92
N TYR A 91 -10.83 0.60 -11.52
CA TYR A 91 -10.85 -0.86 -11.56
C TYR A 91 -9.66 -1.40 -12.37
N PHE A 92 -9.46 -0.92 -13.60
CA PHE A 92 -8.35 -1.37 -14.43
C PHE A 92 -6.99 -0.97 -13.87
N MET A 93 -6.88 0.17 -13.20
CA MET A 93 -5.66 0.55 -12.48
C MET A 93 -5.31 -0.51 -11.41
N ALA A 94 -6.28 -0.94 -10.60
CA ALA A 94 -6.05 -1.97 -9.58
C ALA A 94 -5.56 -3.28 -10.21
N VAL A 95 -6.21 -3.75 -11.27
CA VAL A 95 -5.83 -4.98 -12.00
C VAL A 95 -4.43 -4.84 -12.60
N TYR A 96 -4.17 -3.73 -13.29
CA TYR A 96 -2.88 -3.48 -13.96
C TYR A 96 -1.71 -3.43 -12.97
N TYR A 97 -1.83 -2.63 -11.91
CA TYR A 97 -0.76 -2.51 -10.92
C TYR A 97 -0.50 -3.85 -10.21
N SER A 98 -1.56 -4.56 -9.82
CA SER A 98 -1.41 -5.86 -9.18
C SER A 98 -0.71 -6.86 -10.09
N ASN A 99 -1.11 -6.97 -11.34
CA ASN A 99 -0.51 -7.92 -12.26
C ASN A 99 0.91 -7.53 -12.68
N ASN A 100 1.17 -6.24 -12.91
CA ASN A 100 2.48 -5.76 -13.34
C ASN A 100 3.56 -6.02 -12.28
N TYR A 101 3.26 -5.79 -11.00
CA TYR A 101 4.20 -6.02 -9.90
C TYR A 101 4.26 -7.47 -9.43
N ASN A 102 3.21 -8.26 -9.67
CA ASN A 102 3.08 -9.62 -9.19
C ASN A 102 3.51 -10.68 -10.23
N GLY A 103 3.41 -10.39 -11.52
CA GLY A 103 3.56 -11.39 -12.58
C GLY A 103 4.89 -12.17 -12.55
N SER A 104 6.02 -11.52 -12.21
CA SER A 104 7.30 -12.21 -12.05
C SER A 104 7.32 -13.14 -10.85
N LYS A 105 6.78 -12.69 -9.72
CA LYS A 105 6.74 -13.46 -8.46
C LYS A 105 5.79 -14.66 -8.55
N VAL A 106 4.69 -14.53 -9.28
CA VAL A 106 3.80 -15.67 -9.56
C VAL A 106 4.55 -16.74 -10.36
N ARG A 107 5.31 -16.35 -11.37
CA ARG A 107 6.13 -17.31 -12.13
C ARG A 107 7.16 -18.01 -11.25
N GLU A 108 7.90 -17.28 -10.43
CA GLU A 108 8.84 -17.85 -9.45
C GLU A 108 8.15 -18.84 -8.50
N LEU A 109 6.95 -18.51 -8.01
CA LEU A 109 6.17 -19.39 -7.13
C LEU A 109 5.79 -20.72 -7.79
N PHE A 110 5.59 -20.72 -9.12
CA PHE A 110 5.32 -21.92 -9.90
C PHE A 110 6.57 -22.55 -10.54
N GLY A 111 7.78 -22.17 -10.08
CA GLY A 111 9.03 -22.79 -10.47
C GLY A 111 9.62 -22.30 -11.80
N TYR A 112 9.12 -21.22 -12.38
CA TYR A 112 9.67 -20.64 -13.60
C TYR A 112 10.87 -19.73 -13.27
N THR A 113 11.91 -19.81 -14.08
CA THR A 113 13.10 -18.97 -13.93
C THR A 113 12.87 -17.55 -14.45
N ALA A 114 13.72 -16.61 -14.02
CA ALA A 114 13.66 -15.23 -14.46
C ALA A 114 13.84 -15.15 -16.00
N GLY A 115 12.86 -14.55 -16.69
CA GLY A 115 12.86 -14.41 -18.14
C GLY A 115 12.00 -15.44 -18.88
N GLU A 116 11.64 -16.57 -18.27
CA GLU A 116 10.70 -17.51 -18.88
C GLU A 116 9.28 -16.92 -18.92
N SER A 117 8.62 -17.05 -20.06
CA SER A 117 7.24 -16.63 -20.25
C SER A 117 6.30 -17.83 -20.23
N SER A 118 5.24 -17.74 -19.44
CA SER A 118 4.14 -18.69 -19.48
C SER A 118 2.84 -17.94 -19.79
N PRO A 119 2.36 -18.01 -21.04
CA PRO A 119 1.07 -17.39 -21.40
C PRO A 119 -0.08 -17.86 -20.50
N PHE A 120 -0.09 -19.12 -20.13
CA PHE A 120 -1.08 -19.72 -19.25
C PHE A 120 -1.07 -19.09 -17.85
N LEU A 121 0.11 -18.99 -17.20
CA LEU A 121 0.23 -18.34 -15.89
C LEU A 121 -0.08 -16.85 -15.96
N SER A 122 0.22 -16.19 -17.07
CA SER A 122 -0.15 -14.79 -17.27
C SER A 122 -1.66 -14.64 -17.31
N ILE A 123 -2.38 -15.48 -18.05
CA ILE A 123 -3.84 -15.47 -18.11
C ILE A 123 -4.46 -15.74 -16.72
N ILE A 124 -3.92 -16.72 -15.99
CA ILE A 124 -4.40 -17.02 -14.61
C ILE A 124 -4.18 -15.81 -13.69
N SER A 125 -3.00 -15.19 -13.73
CA SER A 125 -2.69 -14.02 -12.90
C SER A 125 -3.61 -12.85 -13.21
N TRP A 126 -3.80 -12.50 -14.48
CA TRP A 126 -4.75 -11.47 -14.89
C TRP A 126 -6.18 -11.81 -14.49
N GLY A 127 -6.62 -13.05 -14.78
CA GLY A 127 -7.95 -13.52 -14.44
C GLY A 127 -8.25 -13.47 -12.93
N PHE A 128 -7.27 -13.84 -12.11
CA PHE A 128 -7.39 -13.75 -10.65
C PHE A 128 -7.71 -12.33 -10.18
N TRP A 129 -6.92 -11.34 -10.61
CA TRP A 129 -7.13 -9.94 -10.20
C TRP A 129 -8.41 -9.34 -10.79
N VAL A 130 -8.74 -9.68 -12.04
CA VAL A 130 -9.99 -9.24 -12.68
C VAL A 130 -11.19 -9.74 -11.87
N ILE A 131 -11.25 -11.03 -11.54
CA ILE A 131 -12.35 -11.61 -10.79
C ILE A 131 -12.41 -11.05 -9.37
N LEU A 132 -11.26 -11.01 -8.68
CA LEU A 132 -11.17 -10.52 -7.30
C LEU A 132 -11.69 -9.08 -7.18
N TYR A 133 -11.24 -8.20 -8.05
CA TYR A 133 -11.62 -6.79 -7.95
C TYR A 133 -13.01 -6.47 -8.51
N ALA A 134 -13.62 -7.35 -9.32
CA ALA A 134 -14.99 -7.15 -9.81
C ALA A 134 -16.02 -7.13 -8.68
N TRP A 135 -15.78 -7.86 -7.60
CA TRP A 135 -16.67 -7.88 -6.45
C TRP A 135 -16.65 -6.58 -5.64
N VAL A 136 -15.53 -5.86 -5.65
CA VAL A 136 -15.37 -4.65 -4.83
C VAL A 136 -16.39 -3.56 -5.19
N PRO A 137 -16.53 -3.11 -6.44
CA PRO A 137 -17.55 -2.13 -6.81
C PRO A 137 -18.96 -2.58 -6.48
N PHE A 138 -19.26 -3.87 -6.71
CA PHE A 138 -20.57 -4.43 -6.45
C PHE A 138 -20.94 -4.37 -4.95
N VAL A 139 -20.03 -4.78 -4.07
CA VAL A 139 -20.22 -4.70 -2.63
C VAL A 139 -20.32 -3.25 -2.19
N CYS A 140 -19.38 -2.40 -2.60
CA CYS A 140 -19.34 -0.99 -2.24
C CYS A 140 -20.59 -0.24 -2.68
N TYR A 141 -21.15 -0.53 -3.87
CA TYR A 141 -22.41 0.05 -4.32
C TYR A 141 -23.54 -0.18 -3.33
N ARG A 142 -23.60 -1.37 -2.70
CA ARG A 142 -24.65 -1.75 -1.77
C ARG A 142 -24.50 -1.14 -0.37
N ILE A 143 -23.26 -0.99 0.10
CA ILE A 143 -22.97 -0.65 1.49
C ILE A 143 -22.69 0.84 1.70
N PHE A 144 -22.25 1.60 0.68
CA PHE A 144 -21.97 3.03 0.83
C PHE A 144 -23.26 3.84 0.96
N ASP A 145 -23.24 4.82 1.87
CA ASP A 145 -24.28 5.81 2.03
C ASP A 145 -24.16 6.89 0.94
N ASP A 146 -25.25 7.24 0.30
CA ASP A 146 -25.32 8.27 -0.74
C ASP A 146 -26.10 9.52 -0.30
N SER A 147 -26.33 9.66 1.01
CA SER A 147 -26.98 10.84 1.59
C SER A 147 -26.11 12.09 1.51
N ASP A 148 -24.77 11.92 1.47
CA ASP A 148 -23.79 12.99 1.33
C ASP A 148 -22.88 12.72 0.11
N PRO A 149 -23.27 13.21 -1.08
CA PRO A 149 -22.53 13.00 -2.31
C PRO A 149 -21.11 13.62 -2.29
N ASP A 150 -20.95 14.78 -1.66
CA ASP A 150 -19.66 15.47 -1.59
C ASP A 150 -18.67 14.68 -0.74
N LYS A 151 -19.09 14.19 0.41
CA LYS A 151 -18.27 13.33 1.26
C LYS A 151 -17.81 12.07 0.54
N LEU A 152 -18.68 11.43 -0.25
CA LEU A 152 -18.30 10.28 -1.07
C LEU A 152 -17.23 10.64 -2.09
N ILE A 153 -17.42 11.72 -2.86
CA ILE A 153 -16.48 12.15 -3.88
C ILE A 153 -15.13 12.47 -3.23
N MET A 154 -15.13 13.26 -2.15
CA MET A 154 -13.90 13.66 -1.47
C MET A 154 -13.15 12.46 -0.84
N THR A 155 -13.88 11.51 -0.24
CA THR A 155 -13.27 10.28 0.28
C THR A 155 -12.61 9.46 -0.82
N GLY A 156 -13.30 9.23 -1.93
CA GLY A 156 -12.75 8.50 -3.05
C GLY A 156 -11.54 9.22 -3.68
N ALA A 157 -11.65 10.53 -3.88
CA ALA A 157 -10.57 11.35 -4.43
C ALA A 157 -9.34 11.34 -3.51
N ALA A 158 -9.52 11.48 -2.19
CA ALA A 158 -8.43 11.44 -1.22
C ALA A 158 -7.67 10.11 -1.28
N ILE A 159 -8.36 8.98 -1.36
CA ILE A 159 -7.74 7.66 -1.45
C ILE A 159 -6.93 7.52 -2.75
N LEU A 160 -7.49 7.91 -3.89
CA LEU A 160 -6.80 7.80 -5.18
C LEU A 160 -5.58 8.69 -5.24
N VAL A 161 -5.73 9.97 -4.88
CA VAL A 161 -4.63 10.94 -4.92
C VAL A 161 -3.50 10.51 -3.98
N ALA A 162 -3.84 10.13 -2.73
CA ALA A 162 -2.82 9.70 -1.78
C ALA A 162 -2.10 8.43 -2.22
N GLY A 163 -2.80 7.45 -2.79
CA GLY A 163 -2.19 6.23 -3.32
C GLY A 163 -1.22 6.53 -4.48
N ILE A 164 -1.67 7.29 -5.48
CA ILE A 164 -0.84 7.66 -6.64
C ILE A 164 0.39 8.47 -6.21
N VAL A 165 0.22 9.46 -5.33
CA VAL A 165 1.33 10.28 -4.83
C VAL A 165 2.32 9.42 -4.04
N SER A 166 1.84 8.52 -3.18
CA SER A 166 2.70 7.63 -2.39
C SER A 166 3.57 6.73 -3.27
N ASP A 167 2.99 6.12 -4.31
CA ASP A 167 3.74 5.28 -5.24
C ASP A 167 4.81 6.06 -5.99
N ASN A 168 4.49 7.26 -6.48
CA ASN A 168 5.46 8.10 -7.20
C ASN A 168 6.58 8.60 -6.30
N VAL A 169 6.27 9.05 -5.08
CA VAL A 169 7.28 9.47 -4.10
C VAL A 169 8.21 8.30 -3.75
N ASN A 170 7.64 7.10 -3.55
CA ASN A 170 8.45 5.90 -3.28
C ASN A 170 9.39 5.55 -4.44
N LEU A 171 8.90 5.59 -5.69
CA LEU A 171 9.71 5.31 -6.87
C LEU A 171 10.87 6.30 -7.01
N TRP A 172 10.61 7.58 -6.80
CA TRP A 172 11.64 8.62 -6.83
C TRP A 172 12.70 8.41 -5.74
N LEU A 173 12.28 8.17 -4.49
CA LEU A 173 13.20 7.94 -3.37
C LEU A 173 14.09 6.71 -3.58
N LYS A 174 13.60 5.66 -4.22
CA LYS A 174 14.42 4.49 -4.58
C LYS A 174 15.58 4.82 -5.49
N GLN A 175 15.40 5.76 -6.43
CA GLN A 175 16.47 6.19 -7.33
C GLN A 175 17.53 7.03 -6.60
N VAL A 176 17.09 7.84 -5.63
CA VAL A 176 17.99 8.68 -4.82
C VAL A 176 18.81 7.85 -3.85
N ALA A 177 18.20 6.86 -3.20
CA ALA A 177 18.85 6.11 -2.13
C ALA A 177 19.72 4.95 -2.62
N SER A 178 19.26 4.21 -3.63
CA SER A 178 19.92 3.02 -4.20
C SER A 178 20.49 2.06 -3.14
N ARG A 179 19.70 1.77 -2.10
CA ARG A 179 20.12 0.91 -0.99
C ARG A 179 20.11 -0.56 -1.40
N PRO A 180 21.17 -1.36 -1.17
CA PRO A 180 21.16 -2.79 -1.45
C PRO A 180 20.16 -3.54 -0.55
N ARG A 181 19.54 -4.61 -1.10
CA ARG A 181 18.65 -5.51 -0.36
C ARG A 181 19.44 -6.55 0.41
N TYR A 182 18.92 -6.99 1.55
CA TYR A 182 19.54 -8.06 2.34
C TYR A 182 19.73 -9.35 1.54
N LYS A 183 18.74 -9.74 0.70
CA LYS A 183 18.84 -10.91 -0.19
C LYS A 183 20.03 -10.86 -1.17
N TYR A 184 20.50 -9.67 -1.55
CA TYR A 184 21.69 -9.47 -2.37
C TYR A 184 22.96 -9.55 -1.52
N LEU A 185 22.98 -8.89 -0.35
CA LEU A 185 24.16 -8.88 0.52
C LEU A 185 24.60 -10.29 0.91
N ILE A 186 23.67 -11.19 1.22
CA ILE A 186 23.98 -12.57 1.60
C ILE A 186 24.52 -13.44 0.44
N THR A 187 24.60 -12.92 -0.78
CA THR A 187 25.25 -13.60 -1.91
C THR A 187 26.72 -13.19 -2.08
N LEU A 188 27.19 -12.22 -1.29
CA LEU A 188 28.57 -11.73 -1.32
C LEU A 188 29.42 -12.50 -0.32
N ASP A 189 30.71 -12.64 -0.60
CA ASP A 189 31.69 -13.24 0.31
C ASP A 189 31.80 -12.43 1.64
N ASP A 190 31.73 -11.10 1.53
CA ASP A 190 31.63 -10.19 2.67
C ASP A 190 30.38 -9.31 2.52
N PRO A 191 29.25 -9.67 3.16
CA PRO A 191 28.03 -8.89 3.13
C PRO A 191 28.15 -7.47 3.66
N MET A 192 29.09 -7.23 4.59
CA MET A 192 29.25 -5.92 5.21
C MET A 192 29.97 -4.91 4.31
N SER A 193 30.72 -5.37 3.32
CA SER A 193 31.40 -4.50 2.34
C SER A 193 30.44 -3.62 1.53
N GLU A 194 29.23 -4.13 1.25
CA GLU A 194 28.18 -3.43 0.49
C GLU A 194 27.00 -2.98 1.35
N PHE A 195 26.96 -3.35 2.64
CA PHE A 195 25.88 -2.90 3.51
C PHE A 195 25.92 -1.39 3.69
N ARG A 196 24.71 -0.78 3.60
CA ARG A 196 24.52 0.67 3.78
C ARG A 196 23.34 0.93 4.70
N ASN A 197 23.53 1.86 5.60
CA ASN A 197 22.42 2.42 6.35
C ASN A 197 21.52 3.26 5.45
N TRP A 198 20.26 3.48 5.86
CA TRP A 198 19.26 4.20 5.06
C TRP A 198 19.66 5.65 4.74
N TRP A 199 20.55 6.28 5.52
CA TRP A 199 21.06 7.65 5.28
C TRP A 199 22.29 7.69 4.39
N GLN A 200 22.93 6.56 4.09
CA GLN A 200 24.07 6.45 3.20
C GLN A 200 23.59 6.31 1.75
N MET A 201 23.07 7.41 1.22
CA MET A 201 22.47 7.42 -0.10
C MET A 201 23.53 7.48 -1.20
N VAL A 202 23.40 6.64 -2.22
CA VAL A 202 24.22 6.65 -3.42
C VAL A 202 23.33 6.70 -4.64
N PRO A 203 23.11 7.89 -5.22
CA PRO A 203 22.18 8.06 -6.34
C PRO A 203 22.55 7.22 -7.56
N ASN A 204 21.53 6.82 -8.31
CA ASN A 204 21.62 6.20 -9.63
C ASN A 204 22.24 4.79 -9.72
N LEU A 205 22.56 4.13 -8.60
CA LEU A 205 22.95 2.70 -8.63
C LEU A 205 21.74 1.79 -8.85
N ALA A 206 20.53 2.24 -8.45
CA ALA A 206 19.34 1.43 -8.56
C ALA A 206 19.03 1.07 -10.02
N GLY A 207 19.06 2.03 -10.93
CA GLY A 207 18.78 1.80 -12.35
C GLY A 207 17.61 0.82 -12.57
N ALA A 208 17.83 -0.19 -13.39
CA ALA A 208 16.94 -1.34 -13.57
C ALA A 208 17.16 -2.46 -12.54
N ASN A 209 18.25 -2.42 -11.77
CA ASN A 209 18.63 -3.50 -10.86
C ASN A 209 17.81 -3.46 -9.56
N ASP A 210 16.94 -4.47 -9.36
CA ASP A 210 16.10 -4.60 -8.18
C ASP A 210 16.90 -4.79 -6.88
N ASN A 211 18.13 -5.29 -6.96
CA ASN A 211 18.97 -5.52 -5.79
C ASN A 211 19.30 -4.23 -5.03
N PHE A 212 19.30 -3.08 -5.69
CA PHE A 212 19.55 -1.76 -5.10
C PHE A 212 18.29 -0.93 -4.83
N LYS A 213 17.10 -1.56 -4.78
CA LYS A 213 15.80 -0.90 -4.53
C LYS A 213 15.22 -1.25 -3.16
N SER A 214 16.08 -1.35 -2.12
CA SER A 214 15.61 -1.70 -0.78
C SER A 214 14.82 -0.56 -0.13
N TRP A 215 15.38 0.64 -0.07
CA TRP A 215 14.79 1.78 0.64
C TRP A 215 14.13 2.80 -0.31
N PRO A 216 12.97 3.34 0.08
CA PRO A 216 12.02 2.80 1.06
C PRO A 216 11.25 1.60 0.49
N SER A 217 10.60 0.80 1.36
CA SER A 217 9.87 -0.39 0.90
C SER A 217 8.61 -0.04 0.10
N GLY A 218 8.62 -0.31 -1.22
CA GLY A 218 7.46 -0.08 -2.08
C GLY A 218 6.26 -0.95 -1.74
N ASN A 219 6.49 -2.19 -1.34
CA ASN A 219 5.41 -3.07 -0.90
C ASN A 219 4.75 -2.57 0.40
N MET A 220 5.51 -1.88 1.27
CA MET A 220 4.93 -1.24 2.46
C MET A 220 4.16 0.01 2.10
N THR A 221 4.60 0.77 1.09
CA THR A 221 3.82 1.88 0.54
C THR A 221 2.43 1.41 0.11
N ILE A 222 2.36 0.32 -0.66
CA ILE A 222 1.10 -0.27 -1.11
C ILE A 222 0.29 -0.82 0.08
N ALA A 223 0.89 -1.60 0.96
CA ALA A 223 0.22 -2.18 2.12
C ALA A 223 -0.35 -1.09 3.05
N SER A 224 0.37 0.00 3.23
CA SER A 224 -0.04 1.12 4.09
C SER A 224 -1.22 1.92 3.56
N MET A 225 -1.61 1.74 2.29
CA MET A 225 -2.89 2.25 1.78
C MET A 225 -4.09 1.73 2.59
N MET A 226 -3.97 0.58 3.25
CA MET A 226 -5.01 0.03 4.13
C MET A 226 -5.40 0.98 5.26
N PHE A 227 -4.54 1.93 5.65
CA PHE A 227 -4.91 2.99 6.61
C PHE A 227 -6.01 3.94 6.10
N SER A 228 -6.43 3.83 4.85
CA SER A 228 -7.62 4.50 4.34
C SER A 228 -8.96 3.78 4.66
N LEU A 229 -8.92 2.55 5.17
CA LEU A 229 -10.13 1.81 5.55
C LEU A 229 -11.07 2.57 6.50
N PRO A 230 -10.59 3.31 7.52
CA PRO A 230 -11.48 4.13 8.36
C PRO A 230 -12.24 5.19 7.57
N LEU A 231 -11.65 5.79 6.53
CA LEU A 231 -12.34 6.75 5.65
C LEU A 231 -13.48 6.07 4.87
N LEU A 232 -13.23 4.86 4.33
CA LEU A 232 -14.28 4.08 3.68
C LEU A 232 -15.35 3.63 4.68
N SER A 233 -14.96 3.29 5.90
CA SER A 233 -15.91 2.95 6.96
C SER A 233 -16.82 4.13 7.33
N ASP A 234 -16.31 5.36 7.22
CA ASP A 234 -17.05 6.58 7.58
C ASP A 234 -18.08 7.00 6.51
N VAL A 235 -18.05 6.40 5.33
CA VAL A 235 -19.06 6.56 4.27
C VAL A 235 -20.01 5.36 4.14
N LEU A 236 -20.01 4.42 5.08
CA LEU A 236 -20.97 3.31 5.12
C LEU A 236 -22.36 3.76 5.60
N LYS A 237 -23.42 3.10 5.12
CA LYS A 237 -24.80 3.33 5.58
C LYS A 237 -24.95 3.18 7.09
N ASN A 238 -24.21 2.28 7.70
CA ASN A 238 -24.22 2.02 9.14
C ASN A 238 -22.88 2.41 9.79
N ARG A 239 -22.34 3.59 9.42
CA ARG A 239 -21.10 4.13 9.96
C ARG A 239 -21.15 4.32 11.47
N SER A 240 -20.05 4.09 12.14
CA SER A 240 -19.88 4.37 13.56
C SER A 240 -18.39 4.53 13.91
N GLU A 241 -18.11 5.27 14.98
CA GLU A 241 -16.75 5.45 15.46
C GLU A 241 -16.07 4.12 15.82
N LYS A 242 -16.82 3.19 16.43
CA LYS A 242 -16.33 1.83 16.72
C LYS A 242 -15.87 1.11 15.47
N LYS A 243 -16.63 1.20 14.36
CA LYS A 243 -16.25 0.58 13.08
C LYS A 243 -15.00 1.22 12.49
N ASN A 244 -14.88 2.54 12.57
CA ASN A 244 -13.68 3.24 12.10
C ASN A 244 -12.44 2.79 12.88
N ILE A 245 -12.56 2.63 14.20
CA ILE A 245 -11.47 2.10 15.04
C ILE A 245 -11.16 0.64 14.69
N VAL A 246 -12.17 -0.21 14.50
CA VAL A 246 -11.96 -1.60 14.08
C VAL A 246 -11.25 -1.66 12.73
N CYS A 247 -11.67 -0.85 11.75
CA CYS A 247 -10.98 -0.75 10.44
C CYS A 247 -9.53 -0.29 10.59
N PHE A 248 -9.26 0.65 11.50
CA PHE A 248 -7.90 1.09 11.79
C PHE A 248 -7.05 -0.04 12.40
N VAL A 249 -7.60 -0.79 13.35
CA VAL A 249 -6.91 -1.94 13.96
C VAL A 249 -6.62 -3.01 12.92
N ILE A 250 -7.59 -3.35 12.05
CA ILE A 250 -7.39 -4.30 10.94
C ILE A 250 -6.26 -3.84 10.03
N ALA A 251 -6.27 -2.56 9.62
CA ALA A 251 -5.22 -1.98 8.80
C ALA A 251 -3.85 -2.06 9.49
N SER A 252 -3.78 -1.72 10.77
CA SER A 252 -2.55 -1.78 11.57
C SER A 252 -2.00 -3.20 11.68
N CYS A 253 -2.84 -4.18 12.00
CA CYS A 253 -2.46 -5.59 12.05
C CYS A 253 -1.93 -6.07 10.69
N PHE A 254 -2.63 -5.73 9.60
CA PHE A 254 -2.20 -6.10 8.25
C PHE A 254 -0.81 -5.51 7.92
N VAL A 255 -0.61 -4.21 8.19
CA VAL A 255 0.66 -3.52 7.91
C VAL A 255 1.81 -4.10 8.75
N ILE A 256 1.58 -4.41 10.02
CA ILE A 256 2.58 -5.01 10.92
C ILE A 256 2.96 -6.42 10.43
N ILE A 257 1.97 -7.28 10.18
CA ILE A 257 2.20 -8.66 9.72
C ILE A 257 2.92 -8.64 8.38
N TYR A 258 2.50 -7.78 7.46
CA TYR A 258 3.12 -7.67 6.16
C TYR A 258 4.54 -7.10 6.26
N GLY A 259 4.77 -6.11 7.12
CA GLY A 259 6.10 -5.55 7.38
C GLY A 259 7.07 -6.61 7.93
N TYR A 260 6.63 -7.42 8.90
CA TYR A 260 7.39 -8.57 9.39
C TYR A 260 7.75 -9.53 8.24
N ASN A 261 6.78 -9.85 7.39
CA ASN A 261 7.01 -10.72 6.23
C ASN A 261 8.10 -10.16 5.28
N ARG A 262 8.17 -8.84 5.10
CA ARG A 262 9.20 -8.23 4.22
C ARG A 262 10.61 -8.42 4.74
N ILE A 263 10.80 -8.40 6.07
CA ILE A 263 12.08 -8.65 6.74
C ILE A 263 12.40 -10.15 6.69
N HIS A 264 11.45 -10.97 7.12
CA HIS A 264 11.56 -12.43 7.16
C HIS A 264 11.94 -13.03 5.80
N MET A 265 11.36 -12.52 4.72
CA MET A 265 11.65 -12.93 3.33
C MET A 265 12.87 -12.23 2.72
N THR A 266 13.75 -11.63 3.52
CA THR A 266 15.03 -11.01 3.10
C THR A 266 14.93 -9.87 2.09
N ASN A 267 13.75 -9.29 1.90
CA ASN A 267 13.51 -8.28 0.87
C ASN A 267 13.84 -6.86 1.30
N HIS A 268 13.67 -6.57 2.59
CA HIS A 268 13.79 -5.22 3.15
C HIS A 268 14.33 -5.27 4.58
N PHE A 269 14.89 -4.17 5.03
CA PHE A 269 15.26 -3.93 6.41
C PHE A 269 14.12 -3.30 7.22
N LEU A 270 14.23 -3.29 8.56
CA LEU A 270 13.22 -2.69 9.44
C LEU A 270 13.02 -1.20 9.13
N SER A 271 14.12 -0.46 8.95
CA SER A 271 14.01 0.95 8.58
C SER A 271 13.32 1.18 7.23
N ASP A 272 13.55 0.32 6.21
CA ASP A 272 12.89 0.41 4.91
C ASP A 272 11.37 0.25 5.03
N VAL A 273 10.95 -0.71 5.87
CA VAL A 273 9.53 -1.02 6.18
C VAL A 273 8.87 0.18 6.86
N CYS A 274 9.50 0.71 7.90
CA CYS A 274 8.96 1.84 8.65
C CYS A 274 8.91 3.13 7.82
N PHE A 275 9.92 3.41 7.00
CA PHE A 275 9.89 4.56 6.08
C PHE A 275 8.80 4.44 5.03
N GLY A 276 8.64 3.27 4.38
CA GLY A 276 7.58 3.05 3.41
C GLY A 276 6.18 3.27 4.00
N THR A 277 5.97 2.80 5.23
CA THR A 277 4.74 3.03 5.98
C THR A 277 4.55 4.50 6.34
N LEU A 278 5.57 5.14 6.91
CA LEU A 278 5.50 6.50 7.42
C LEU A 278 5.24 7.52 6.30
N ILE A 279 5.95 7.41 5.18
CA ILE A 279 5.78 8.29 4.01
C ILE A 279 4.33 8.20 3.51
N THR A 280 3.85 6.99 3.28
CA THR A 280 2.47 6.77 2.82
C THR A 280 1.46 7.33 3.81
N TYR A 281 1.66 7.07 5.08
CA TYR A 281 0.76 7.52 6.14
C TYR A 281 0.70 9.06 6.21
N PHE A 282 1.84 9.76 6.13
CA PHE A 282 1.86 11.23 6.08
C PHE A 282 1.17 11.80 4.85
N ILE A 283 1.35 11.18 3.69
CA ILE A 283 0.66 11.58 2.46
C ILE A 283 -0.86 11.42 2.65
N PHE A 284 -1.33 10.30 3.19
CA PHE A 284 -2.74 10.09 3.50
C PHE A 284 -3.29 11.11 4.50
N LEU A 285 -2.55 11.42 5.57
CA LEU A 285 -2.93 12.44 6.55
C LEU A 285 -3.09 13.81 5.87
N SER A 286 -2.11 14.20 5.06
CA SER A 286 -2.09 15.52 4.39
C SER A 286 -3.21 15.64 3.35
N VAL A 287 -3.37 14.63 2.50
CA VAL A 287 -4.40 14.61 1.45
C VAL A 287 -5.79 14.56 2.10
N SER A 288 -6.00 13.71 3.09
CA SER A 288 -7.30 13.63 3.80
C SER A 288 -7.65 14.95 4.48
N ALA A 289 -6.67 15.62 5.08
CA ALA A 289 -6.90 16.93 5.70
C ALA A 289 -7.28 18.00 4.66
N ALA A 290 -6.70 17.96 3.47
CA ALA A 290 -7.02 18.90 2.40
C ALA A 290 -8.41 18.66 1.78
N PHE A 291 -8.79 17.38 1.56
CA PHE A 291 -10.05 17.04 0.89
C PHE A 291 -11.26 17.02 1.83
N ILE A 292 -11.10 16.59 3.07
CA ILE A 292 -12.24 16.37 3.98
C ILE A 292 -12.58 17.62 4.81
N LYS A 293 -11.64 18.53 5.04
CA LYS A 293 -11.90 19.81 5.71
C LYS A 293 -12.80 20.77 4.93
N THR A 294 -12.97 20.57 3.64
CA THR A 294 -13.82 21.43 2.80
C THR A 294 -15.31 21.10 2.92
N THR A 295 -15.68 20.08 3.70
CA THR A 295 -17.06 19.60 3.86
C THR A 295 -17.64 19.84 5.27
N GLU A 296 -16.89 20.46 6.19
CA GLU A 296 -17.37 21.00 7.48
C GLU A 296 -17.61 22.52 7.39
#